data_b30f283d82b0761c6a32ab0ab6160b53
#
_entry.id   b30f283d82b0761c6a32ab0ab6160b53
#
_cell.length_a   1.000
_cell.length_b   1.000
_cell.length_c   1.000
_cell.angle_alpha   90.00
_cell.angle_beta   90.00
_cell.angle_gamma   90.00
#
_symmetry.space_group_name_H-M   'P 1'
#
loop_
_entity.id
_entity.type
_entity.pdbx_description
1 polymer ?
#
loop_
_entity_poly.entity_id
_entity_poly.type
_entity_poly.pdbx_seq_one_letter_code
_entity_poly.pdbx_strand_id
1 'polypeptide(L)'
;MTMQKENNGIKYAVNLGIAAIIMALVLFLPTDFGLAREAVEYLAILAAMVFMLITGVFDEHIVILATLAMCVIMKVASFSTIFSAFSGTTMWMVLTILPITVVIQKSGLMNRIALYLLKAFPCSYKWQLFALSLSSMVISPLIPSTTAKSSLLASLTASVADKMKLEKQSKPLTGIFLAVFINGPSMGHIFLSGSVQ
;
A
#
# COMPACT_ATOMS: atom_id res chain seq x y z
N MET A 1 -28.81 -9.08 -17.01
CA MET A 1 -28.09 -9.38 -15.76
C MET A 1 -27.36 -10.74 -15.76
N THR A 2 -27.81 -11.71 -16.52
CA THR A 2 -27.25 -13.07 -16.66
C THR A 2 -25.96 -13.14 -17.49
N MET A 3 -25.83 -12.44 -18.59
CA MET A 3 -24.65 -12.48 -19.46
C MET A 3 -23.37 -11.89 -18.84
N GLN A 4 -23.51 -10.92 -17.93
CA GLN A 4 -22.35 -10.31 -17.25
C GLN A 4 -21.76 -11.23 -16.17
N LYS A 5 -22.59 -12.09 -15.58
CA LYS A 5 -22.18 -13.07 -14.57
C LYS A 5 -21.46 -14.28 -15.20
N GLU A 6 -21.86 -14.67 -16.39
CA GLU A 6 -21.26 -15.78 -17.15
C GLU A 6 -19.86 -15.41 -17.69
N ASN A 7 -19.68 -14.18 -18.16
CA ASN A 7 -18.40 -13.68 -18.64
C ASN A 7 -17.36 -13.53 -17.51
N ASN A 8 -17.81 -13.27 -16.27
CA ASN A 8 -16.93 -13.24 -15.12
C ASN A 8 -16.46 -14.67 -14.72
N GLY A 9 -17.33 -15.68 -14.78
CA GLY A 9 -16.97 -17.05 -14.46
C GLY A 9 -15.86 -17.60 -15.37
N ILE A 10 -15.93 -17.30 -16.65
CA ILE A 10 -14.90 -17.70 -17.64
C ILE A 10 -13.58 -16.99 -17.35
N LYS A 11 -13.61 -15.70 -17.00
CA LYS A 11 -12.41 -14.95 -16.62
C LYS A 11 -11.74 -15.54 -15.38
N TYR A 12 -12.50 -15.88 -14.35
CA TYR A 12 -11.98 -16.53 -13.15
C TYR A 12 -11.33 -17.87 -13.47
N ALA A 13 -11.99 -18.72 -14.26
CA ALA A 13 -11.47 -20.03 -14.63
C ALA A 13 -10.19 -19.93 -15.48
N VAL A 14 -10.15 -19.01 -16.45
CA VAL A 14 -8.98 -18.79 -17.30
C VAL A 14 -7.79 -18.28 -16.47
N ASN A 15 -7.99 -17.32 -15.59
CA ASN A 15 -6.90 -16.80 -14.75
C ASN A 15 -6.36 -17.84 -13.76
N LEU A 16 -7.24 -18.66 -13.16
CA LEU A 16 -6.83 -19.79 -12.33
C LEU A 16 -6.03 -20.83 -13.14
N GLY A 17 -6.47 -21.13 -14.35
CA GLY A 17 -5.76 -22.03 -15.26
C GLY A 17 -4.37 -21.51 -15.62
N ILE A 18 -4.24 -20.23 -15.95
CA ILE A 18 -2.94 -19.60 -16.26
C ILE A 18 -2.04 -19.59 -15.01
N ALA A 19 -2.57 -19.26 -13.84
CA ALA A 19 -1.79 -19.30 -12.58
C ALA A 19 -1.29 -20.72 -12.27
N ALA A 20 -2.12 -21.74 -12.50
CA ALA A 20 -1.72 -23.13 -12.33
C ALA A 20 -0.64 -23.55 -13.36
N ILE A 21 -0.73 -23.08 -14.60
CA ILE A 21 0.29 -23.32 -15.63
C ILE A 21 1.61 -22.64 -15.25
N ILE A 22 1.58 -21.39 -14.78
CA ILE A 22 2.77 -20.66 -14.32
C ILE A 22 3.43 -21.43 -13.17
N MET A 23 2.64 -21.87 -12.19
CA MET A 23 3.13 -22.65 -11.06
C MET A 23 3.76 -23.97 -11.53
N ALA A 24 3.10 -24.69 -12.44
CA ALA A 24 3.63 -25.92 -13.01
C ALA A 24 4.94 -25.69 -13.78
N LEU A 25 5.01 -24.65 -14.62
CA LEU A 25 6.21 -24.31 -15.38
C LEU A 25 7.42 -24.04 -14.45
N VAL A 26 7.20 -23.31 -13.36
CA VAL A 26 8.29 -23.02 -12.39
C VAL A 26 8.69 -24.29 -11.64
N LEU A 27 7.75 -25.17 -11.29
CA LEU A 27 8.05 -26.44 -10.63
C LEU A 27 8.85 -27.42 -11.51
N PHE A 28 8.70 -27.33 -12.83
CA PHE A 28 9.46 -28.13 -13.80
C PHE A 28 10.82 -27.53 -14.18
N LEU A 29 11.16 -26.34 -13.65
CA LEU A 29 12.50 -25.78 -13.84
C LEU A 29 13.55 -26.71 -13.25
N PRO A 30 14.63 -27.02 -14.01
CA PRO A 30 15.70 -27.85 -13.51
C PRO A 30 16.37 -27.16 -12.31
N THR A 31 16.63 -27.95 -11.26
CA THR A 31 17.26 -27.48 -10.01
C THR A 31 18.76 -27.26 -10.14
N ASP A 32 19.30 -27.25 -11.38
CA ASP A 32 20.75 -27.10 -11.65
C ASP A 32 21.31 -25.73 -11.23
N PHE A 33 20.46 -24.78 -10.85
CA PHE A 33 20.87 -23.46 -10.33
C PHE A 33 21.28 -23.47 -8.85
N GLY A 34 21.41 -24.65 -8.20
CA GLY A 34 21.81 -24.72 -6.79
C GLY A 34 20.75 -24.31 -5.79
N LEU A 35 19.49 -24.15 -6.23
CA LEU A 35 18.35 -23.84 -5.36
C LEU A 35 17.81 -25.12 -4.71
N ALA A 36 17.53 -25.07 -3.41
CA ALA A 36 16.82 -26.13 -2.72
C ALA A 36 15.42 -26.31 -3.33
N ARG A 37 14.91 -27.56 -3.37
CA ARG A 37 13.59 -27.89 -3.92
C ARG A 37 12.46 -27.04 -3.30
N GLU A 38 12.53 -26.84 -1.99
CA GLU A 38 11.59 -26.01 -1.24
C GLU A 38 11.57 -24.54 -1.71
N ALA A 39 12.74 -24.00 -2.10
CA ALA A 39 12.83 -22.65 -2.65
C ALA A 39 12.15 -22.55 -4.03
N VAL A 40 12.28 -23.57 -4.87
CA VAL A 40 11.60 -23.62 -6.19
C VAL A 40 10.09 -23.71 -6.01
N GLU A 41 9.61 -24.51 -5.07
CA GLU A 41 8.19 -24.63 -4.75
C GLU A 41 7.61 -23.29 -4.24
N TYR A 42 8.36 -22.62 -3.36
CA TYR A 42 7.98 -21.28 -2.89
C TYR A 42 7.94 -20.26 -4.02
N LEU A 43 8.93 -20.23 -4.90
CA LEU A 43 8.98 -19.35 -6.06
C LEU A 43 7.82 -19.60 -7.04
N ALA A 44 7.43 -20.86 -7.23
CA ALA A 44 6.30 -21.22 -8.07
C ALA A 44 4.97 -20.64 -7.54
N ILE A 45 4.73 -20.78 -6.24
CA ILE A 45 3.55 -20.22 -5.58
C ILE A 45 3.58 -18.69 -5.65
N LEU A 46 4.75 -18.09 -5.41
CA LEU A 46 4.92 -16.63 -5.43
C LEU A 46 4.71 -16.05 -6.83
N ALA A 47 5.18 -16.71 -7.87
CA ALA A 47 4.94 -16.32 -9.26
C ALA A 47 3.45 -16.36 -9.62
N ALA A 48 2.74 -17.40 -9.21
CA ALA A 48 1.30 -17.51 -9.39
C ALA A 48 0.55 -16.41 -8.63
N MET A 49 0.94 -16.11 -7.39
CA MET A 49 0.38 -15.01 -6.59
C MET A 49 0.55 -13.65 -7.28
N VAL A 50 1.77 -13.33 -7.72
CA VAL A 50 2.07 -12.06 -8.40
C VAL A 50 1.23 -11.92 -9.68
N PHE A 51 1.12 -12.99 -10.47
CA PHE A 51 0.26 -13.00 -11.65
C PHE A 51 -1.20 -12.71 -11.30
N MET A 52 -1.74 -13.35 -10.26
CA MET A 52 -3.12 -13.14 -9.81
C MET A 52 -3.36 -11.71 -9.31
N LEU A 53 -2.40 -11.11 -8.60
CA LEU A 53 -2.47 -9.72 -8.16
C LEU A 53 -2.43 -8.74 -9.33
N ILE A 54 -1.58 -8.99 -10.33
CA ILE A 54 -1.48 -8.13 -11.54
C ILE A 54 -2.77 -8.18 -12.35
N THR A 55 -3.39 -9.35 -12.49
CA THR A 55 -4.64 -9.47 -13.25
C THR A 55 -5.83 -8.81 -12.57
N GLY A 56 -5.79 -8.64 -11.24
CA GLY A 56 -6.83 -7.96 -10.45
C GLY A 56 -8.23 -8.61 -10.57
N VAL A 57 -8.29 -9.88 -10.97
CA VAL A 57 -9.55 -10.61 -11.15
C VAL A 57 -10.15 -11.03 -9.82
N PHE A 58 -9.28 -11.31 -8.85
CA PHE A 58 -9.66 -11.63 -7.47
C PHE A 58 -9.20 -10.50 -6.54
N ASP A 59 -9.95 -10.30 -5.47
CA ASP A 59 -9.57 -9.37 -4.43
C ASP A 59 -8.23 -9.75 -3.78
N GLU A 60 -7.37 -8.79 -3.50
CA GLU A 60 -6.01 -9.01 -2.98
C GLU A 60 -5.98 -9.92 -1.75
N HIS A 61 -6.92 -9.72 -0.81
CA HIS A 61 -7.00 -10.52 0.41
C HIS A 61 -7.31 -12.00 0.15
N ILE A 62 -8.11 -12.30 -0.89
CA ILE A 62 -8.42 -13.69 -1.31
C ILE A 62 -7.17 -14.35 -1.88
N VAL A 63 -6.45 -13.63 -2.76
CA VAL A 63 -5.22 -14.12 -3.37
C VAL A 63 -4.17 -14.42 -2.30
N ILE A 64 -3.97 -13.51 -1.35
CA ILE A 64 -2.99 -13.68 -0.25
C ILE A 64 -3.35 -14.89 0.61
N LEU A 65 -4.61 -15.02 1.05
CA LEU A 65 -5.04 -16.15 1.87
C LEU A 65 -4.92 -17.48 1.13
N ALA A 66 -5.27 -17.51 -0.16
CA ALA A 66 -5.10 -18.69 -1.00
C ALA A 66 -3.61 -19.08 -1.14
N THR A 67 -2.72 -18.10 -1.29
CA THR A 67 -1.27 -18.30 -1.34
C THR A 67 -0.74 -18.91 -0.05
N LEU A 68 -1.12 -18.37 1.12
CA LEU A 68 -0.74 -18.92 2.42
C LEU A 68 -1.23 -20.36 2.60
N ALA A 69 -2.49 -20.62 2.21
CA ALA A 69 -3.04 -21.98 2.26
C ALA A 69 -2.28 -22.94 1.33
N MET A 70 -1.92 -22.49 0.12
CA MET A 70 -1.15 -23.30 -0.83
C MET A 70 0.24 -23.65 -0.30
N CYS A 71 0.93 -22.71 0.37
CA CYS A 71 2.22 -22.97 1.01
C CYS A 71 2.13 -24.07 2.10
N VAL A 72 1.03 -24.09 2.85
CA VAL A 72 0.78 -25.15 3.83
C VAL A 72 0.49 -26.50 3.16
N ILE A 73 -0.37 -26.52 2.13
CA ILE A 73 -0.77 -27.73 1.40
C ILE A 73 0.44 -28.38 0.72
N MET A 74 1.28 -27.58 0.09
CA MET A 74 2.51 -28.05 -0.57
C MET A 74 3.64 -28.36 0.41
N LYS A 75 3.42 -28.13 1.72
CA LYS A 75 4.42 -28.37 2.79
C LYS A 75 5.73 -27.60 2.62
N VAL A 76 5.67 -26.45 1.95
CA VAL A 76 6.83 -25.55 1.78
C VAL A 76 7.32 -25.06 3.13
N ALA A 77 6.40 -24.80 4.08
CA ALA A 77 6.72 -24.52 5.47
C ALA A 77 5.60 -25.00 6.38
N SER A 78 5.87 -25.12 7.68
CA SER A 78 4.87 -25.53 8.66
C SER A 78 3.78 -24.46 8.82
N PHE A 79 2.57 -24.87 9.17
CA PHE A 79 1.46 -23.97 9.46
C PHE A 79 1.84 -22.87 10.45
N SER A 80 2.54 -23.25 11.54
CA SER A 80 3.00 -22.32 12.56
C SER A 80 3.98 -21.28 12.01
N THR A 81 4.83 -21.65 11.07
CA THR A 81 5.78 -20.73 10.42
C THR A 81 5.05 -19.75 9.50
N ILE A 82 4.17 -20.24 8.64
CA ILE A 82 3.45 -19.43 7.66
C ILE A 82 2.52 -18.43 8.35
N PHE A 83 1.83 -18.86 9.41
CA PHE A 83 0.90 -18.02 10.16
C PHE A 83 1.52 -17.35 11.40
N SER A 84 2.84 -17.44 11.61
CA SER A 84 3.53 -16.82 12.74
C SER A 84 3.32 -15.29 12.82
N ALA A 85 3.22 -14.62 11.67
CA ALA A 85 2.94 -13.19 11.63
C ALA A 85 1.61 -12.80 12.30
N PHE A 86 0.60 -13.68 12.30
CA PHE A 86 -0.70 -13.42 12.92
C PHE A 86 -0.67 -13.50 14.45
N SER A 87 0.30 -14.18 15.03
CA SER A 87 0.52 -14.24 16.49
C SER A 87 1.49 -13.16 16.99
N GLY A 88 2.13 -12.43 16.10
CA GLY A 88 3.11 -11.41 16.42
C GLY A 88 2.50 -10.10 16.93
N THR A 89 3.29 -9.35 17.70
CA THR A 89 2.92 -8.03 18.22
C THR A 89 2.52 -7.05 17.10
N THR A 90 3.16 -7.15 15.95
CA THR A 90 2.89 -6.30 14.76
C THR A 90 1.43 -6.44 14.30
N MET A 91 0.89 -7.65 14.28
CA MET A 91 -0.51 -7.89 13.88
C MET A 91 -1.50 -7.18 14.82
N TRP A 92 -1.28 -7.28 16.12
CA TRP A 92 -2.12 -6.60 17.11
C TRP A 92 -2.00 -5.08 17.03
N MET A 93 -0.79 -4.58 16.79
CA MET A 93 -0.55 -3.16 16.57
C MET A 93 -1.34 -2.65 15.35
N VAL A 94 -1.31 -3.37 14.22
CA VAL A 94 -2.06 -3.01 13.01
C VAL A 94 -3.56 -3.05 13.27
N LEU A 95 -4.07 -4.11 13.91
CA LEU A 95 -5.49 -4.25 14.24
C LEU A 95 -6.02 -3.13 15.13
N THR A 96 -5.21 -2.63 16.04
CA THR A 96 -5.61 -1.54 16.94
C THR A 96 -5.50 -0.16 16.29
N ILE A 97 -4.48 0.08 15.47
CA ILE A 97 -4.25 1.40 14.87
C ILE A 97 -5.22 1.71 13.72
N LEU A 98 -5.67 0.68 12.98
CA LEU A 98 -6.60 0.89 11.84
C LEU A 98 -7.93 1.53 12.26
N PRO A 99 -8.69 1.04 13.26
CA PRO A 99 -9.92 1.67 13.71
C PRO A 99 -9.69 3.10 14.23
N ILE A 100 -8.62 3.31 15.00
CA ILE A 100 -8.24 4.62 15.50
C ILE A 100 -8.02 5.60 14.34
N THR A 101 -7.29 5.16 13.32
CA THR A 101 -7.03 5.97 12.12
C THR A 101 -8.32 6.34 11.40
N VAL A 102 -9.27 5.44 11.24
CA VAL A 102 -10.56 5.72 10.62
C VAL A 102 -11.33 6.80 11.39
N VAL A 103 -11.36 6.72 12.72
CA VAL A 103 -12.00 7.72 13.56
C VAL A 103 -11.33 9.09 13.41
N ILE A 104 -10.00 9.13 13.46
CA ILE A 104 -9.23 10.37 13.30
C ILE A 104 -9.46 11.00 11.92
N GLN A 105 -9.49 10.19 10.85
CA GLN A 105 -9.77 10.70 9.49
C GLN A 105 -11.18 11.26 9.38
N LYS A 106 -12.20 10.55 9.89
CA LYS A 106 -13.60 10.99 9.85
C LYS A 106 -13.87 12.23 10.69
N SER A 107 -13.11 12.45 11.77
CA SER A 107 -13.25 13.64 12.62
C SER A 107 -12.78 14.94 11.95
N GLY A 108 -12.05 14.85 10.84
CA GLY A 108 -11.41 15.99 10.17
C GLY A 108 -10.26 16.62 10.96
N LEU A 109 -9.83 15.97 12.05
CA LEU A 109 -8.77 16.46 12.91
C LEU A 109 -7.46 16.72 12.16
N MET A 110 -7.12 15.81 11.23
CA MET A 110 -5.91 15.92 10.41
C MET A 110 -5.90 17.17 9.54
N ASN A 111 -7.03 17.45 8.88
CA ASN A 111 -7.18 18.68 8.10
C ASN A 111 -7.00 19.93 8.97
N ARG A 112 -7.55 19.93 10.19
CA ARG A 112 -7.43 21.07 11.12
C ARG A 112 -5.98 21.28 11.56
N ILE A 113 -5.26 20.21 11.95
CA ILE A 113 -3.85 20.27 12.34
C ILE A 113 -3.00 20.81 11.18
N ALA A 114 -3.17 20.25 9.98
CA ALA A 114 -2.42 20.68 8.82
C ALA A 114 -2.69 22.14 8.43
N LEU A 115 -3.96 22.58 8.44
CA LEU A 115 -4.32 23.97 8.19
C LEU A 115 -3.79 24.92 9.26
N TYR A 116 -3.76 24.48 10.51
CA TYR A 116 -3.16 25.26 11.60
C TYR A 116 -1.66 25.48 11.37
N LEU A 117 -0.95 24.40 11.03
CA LEU A 117 0.48 24.48 10.71
C LEU A 117 0.74 25.39 9.50
N LEU A 118 -0.06 25.26 8.42
CA LEU A 118 0.06 26.11 7.24
C LEU A 118 -0.19 27.59 7.55
N LYS A 119 -1.08 27.90 8.49
CA LYS A 119 -1.37 29.29 8.92
C LYS A 119 -0.28 29.86 9.82
N ALA A 120 0.43 29.02 10.57
CA ALA A 120 1.49 29.46 11.48
C ALA A 120 2.73 29.99 10.73
N PHE A 121 2.90 29.66 9.45
CA PHE A 121 4.03 30.09 8.65
C PHE A 121 3.66 31.16 7.61
N PRO A 122 4.60 32.05 7.25
CA PRO A 122 4.38 33.09 6.24
C PRO A 122 3.99 32.49 4.89
N CYS A 123 3.17 33.22 4.11
CA CYS A 123 2.73 32.83 2.79
C CYS A 123 3.83 33.05 1.73
N SER A 124 4.98 32.41 1.91
CA SER A 124 6.08 32.38 0.94
C SER A 124 6.41 30.94 0.54
N TYR A 125 6.95 30.75 -0.66
CA TYR A 125 7.22 29.44 -1.23
C TYR A 125 7.99 28.51 -0.27
N LYS A 126 9.12 29.00 0.28
CA LYS A 126 9.98 28.21 1.15
C LYS A 126 9.29 27.84 2.47
N TRP A 127 8.57 28.77 3.07
CA TRP A 127 7.87 28.53 4.32
C TRP A 127 6.66 27.62 4.17
N GLN A 128 5.91 27.74 3.09
CA GLN A 128 4.78 26.86 2.82
C GLN A 128 5.25 25.44 2.46
N LEU A 129 6.37 25.29 1.76
CA LEU A 129 7.00 24.01 1.50
C LEU A 129 7.43 23.35 2.82
N PHE A 130 8.06 24.09 3.70
CA PHE A 130 8.47 23.63 5.03
C PHE A 130 7.24 23.23 5.88
N ALA A 131 6.20 24.04 5.89
CA ALA A 131 4.96 23.78 6.62
C ALA A 131 4.25 22.50 6.14
N LEU A 132 4.21 22.27 4.83
CA LEU A 132 3.67 21.02 4.25
C LEU A 132 4.50 19.79 4.66
N SER A 133 5.84 19.91 4.63
CA SER A 133 6.73 18.83 5.06
C SER A 133 6.58 18.54 6.56
N LEU A 134 6.48 19.58 7.39
CA LEU A 134 6.23 19.47 8.82
C LEU A 134 4.85 18.85 9.10
N SER A 135 3.83 19.26 8.34
CA SER A 135 2.49 18.66 8.43
C SER A 135 2.53 17.18 8.12
N SER A 136 3.27 16.77 7.08
CA SER A 136 3.47 15.36 6.73
C SER A 136 4.11 14.59 7.90
N MET A 137 5.13 15.16 8.53
CA MET A 137 5.82 14.53 9.66
C MET A 137 4.88 14.35 10.87
N VAL A 138 4.12 15.39 11.23
CA VAL A 138 3.18 15.35 12.38
C VAL A 138 2.02 14.37 12.14
N ILE A 139 1.54 14.29 10.90
CA ILE A 139 0.41 13.44 10.52
C ILE A 139 0.84 11.96 10.39
N SER A 140 2.09 11.70 10.04
CA SER A 140 2.59 10.36 9.74
C SER A 140 2.33 9.29 10.82
N PRO A 141 2.57 9.53 12.11
CA PRO A 141 2.32 8.52 13.13
C PRO A 141 0.82 8.22 13.35
N LEU A 142 -0.06 9.14 12.92
CA LEU A 142 -1.50 9.05 13.13
C LEU A 142 -2.23 8.38 11.97
N ILE A 143 -1.64 8.35 10.77
CA ILE A 143 -2.22 7.75 9.57
C ILE A 143 -1.22 6.73 9.00
N PRO A 144 -1.38 5.43 9.25
CA PRO A 144 -0.50 4.39 8.71
C PRO A 144 -0.65 4.19 7.19
N SER A 145 -1.76 4.66 6.60
CA SER A 145 -2.01 4.55 5.17
C SER A 145 -1.27 5.64 4.38
N THR A 146 -0.33 5.24 3.54
CA THR A 146 0.40 6.14 2.62
C THR A 146 -0.50 6.82 1.61
N THR A 147 -1.49 6.11 1.08
CA THR A 147 -2.48 6.64 0.13
C THR A 147 -3.35 7.72 0.76
N ALA A 148 -3.83 7.50 1.98
CA ALA A 148 -4.64 8.49 2.70
C ALA A 148 -3.83 9.74 3.04
N LYS A 149 -2.56 9.60 3.45
CA LYS A 149 -1.65 10.74 3.66
C LYS A 149 -1.44 11.53 2.38
N SER A 150 -1.13 10.84 1.29
CA SER A 150 -0.88 11.49 -0.01
C SER A 150 -2.11 12.26 -0.51
N SER A 151 -3.29 11.70 -0.37
CA SER A 151 -4.55 12.39 -0.75
C SER A 151 -4.80 13.63 0.10
N LEU A 152 -4.59 13.55 1.40
CA LEU A 152 -4.72 14.67 2.31
C LEU A 152 -3.72 15.78 1.96
N LEU A 153 -2.45 15.44 1.80
CA LEU A 153 -1.40 16.39 1.48
C LEU A 153 -1.57 17.00 0.09
N ALA A 154 -2.09 16.25 -0.88
CA ALA A 154 -2.42 16.77 -2.21
C ALA A 154 -3.51 17.86 -2.13
N SER A 155 -4.56 17.64 -1.34
CA SER A 155 -5.62 18.64 -1.13
C SER A 155 -5.12 19.90 -0.43
N LEU A 156 -4.22 19.76 0.54
CA LEU A 156 -3.57 20.88 1.21
C LEU A 156 -2.64 21.65 0.26
N THR A 157 -1.90 20.94 -0.58
CA THR A 157 -1.03 21.55 -1.59
C THR A 157 -1.83 22.37 -2.59
N ALA A 158 -2.99 21.87 -3.03
CA ALA A 158 -3.90 22.62 -3.88
C ALA A 158 -4.37 23.90 -3.19
N SER A 159 -4.76 23.83 -1.92
CA SER A 159 -5.19 25.01 -1.12
C SER A 159 -4.06 26.03 -0.96
N VAL A 160 -2.82 25.60 -0.79
CA VAL A 160 -1.64 26.48 -0.74
C VAL A 160 -1.38 27.13 -2.09
N ALA A 161 -1.47 26.36 -3.17
CA ALA A 161 -1.30 26.84 -4.53
C ALA A 161 -2.31 27.94 -4.89
N ASP A 162 -3.58 27.75 -4.55
CA ASP A 162 -4.64 28.73 -4.75
C ASP A 162 -4.40 30.00 -3.93
N LYS A 163 -4.01 29.87 -2.67
CA LYS A 163 -3.67 31.00 -1.79
C LYS A 163 -2.48 31.80 -2.30
N MET A 164 -1.49 31.13 -2.87
CA MET A 164 -0.30 31.73 -3.45
C MET A 164 -0.51 32.21 -4.88
N LYS A 165 -1.69 31.97 -5.47
CA LYS A 165 -2.04 32.30 -6.88
C LYS A 165 -1.03 31.70 -7.87
N LEU A 166 -0.59 30.47 -7.63
CA LEU A 166 0.33 29.78 -8.52
C LEU A 166 -0.41 29.32 -9.78
N GLU A 167 0.16 29.61 -10.94
CA GLU A 167 -0.39 29.16 -12.21
C GLU A 167 -0.33 27.64 -12.34
N LYS A 168 -1.36 27.08 -12.97
CA LYS A 168 -1.40 25.64 -13.30
C LYS A 168 -0.20 25.29 -14.18
N GLN A 169 0.47 24.18 -13.86
CA GLN A 169 1.68 23.69 -14.56
C GLN A 169 2.93 24.58 -14.41
N SER A 170 2.93 25.55 -13.48
CA SER A 170 4.12 26.33 -13.19
C SER A 170 5.20 25.51 -12.46
N LYS A 171 6.47 25.85 -12.67
CA LYS A 171 7.60 25.21 -11.97
C LYS A 171 7.46 25.23 -10.43
N PRO A 172 7.03 26.36 -9.79
CA PRO A 172 6.80 26.37 -8.35
C PRO A 172 5.72 25.38 -7.89
N LEU A 173 4.62 25.29 -8.63
CA LEU A 173 3.53 24.36 -8.30
C LEU A 173 4.00 22.91 -8.41
N THR A 174 4.68 22.57 -9.49
CA THR A 174 5.26 21.24 -9.69
C THR A 174 6.27 20.90 -8.58
N GLY A 175 7.10 21.87 -8.18
CA GLY A 175 8.08 21.70 -7.10
C GLY A 175 7.41 21.38 -5.75
N ILE A 176 6.32 22.09 -5.38
CA ILE A 176 5.58 21.81 -4.14
C ILE A 176 4.94 20.40 -4.20
N PHE A 177 4.28 20.06 -5.31
CA PHE A 177 3.67 18.73 -5.46
C PHE A 177 4.69 17.61 -5.38
N LEU A 178 5.82 17.73 -6.06
CA LEU A 178 6.90 16.73 -6.00
C LEU A 178 7.46 16.59 -4.59
N ALA A 179 7.73 17.69 -3.90
CA ALA A 179 8.24 17.65 -2.55
C ALA A 179 7.26 16.97 -1.59
N VAL A 180 5.98 17.26 -1.70
CA VAL A 180 4.93 16.64 -0.87
C VAL A 180 4.73 15.18 -1.24
N PHE A 181 4.78 14.84 -2.53
CA PHE A 181 4.63 13.46 -3.00
C PHE A 181 5.79 12.57 -2.54
N ILE A 182 7.00 13.11 -2.48
CA ILE A 182 8.17 12.39 -1.96
C ILE A 182 8.12 12.30 -0.43
N ASN A 183 7.85 13.42 0.27
CA ASN A 183 7.86 13.48 1.72
C ASN A 183 6.66 12.72 2.35
N GLY A 184 5.49 12.75 1.73
CA GLY A 184 4.27 12.14 2.27
C GLY A 184 4.42 10.66 2.61
N PRO A 185 4.80 9.81 1.67
CA PRO A 185 5.09 8.40 1.91
C PRO A 185 6.31 8.19 2.82
N SER A 186 7.42 8.89 2.52
CA SER A 186 8.71 8.67 3.18
C SER A 186 8.70 8.96 4.67
N MET A 187 7.97 9.99 5.12
CA MET A 187 7.83 10.32 6.54
C MET A 187 7.11 9.24 7.34
N GLY A 188 6.34 8.37 6.67
CA GLY A 188 5.71 7.21 7.30
C GLY A 188 6.71 6.20 7.84
N HIS A 189 7.84 6.04 7.18
CA HIS A 189 8.85 5.06 7.55
C HIS A 189 9.70 5.46 8.78
N ILE A 190 9.65 6.74 9.19
CA ILE A 190 10.36 7.23 10.38
C ILE A 190 9.69 6.71 11.67
N PHE A 191 8.38 6.47 11.63
CA PHE A 191 7.60 6.06 12.77
C PHE A 191 7.13 4.61 12.64
N LEU A 192 7.21 3.85 13.72
CA LEU A 192 6.78 2.45 13.76
C LEU A 192 5.30 2.27 13.38
N SER A 193 4.47 3.26 13.70
CA SER A 193 3.03 3.32 13.39
C SER A 193 2.71 4.05 12.09
N GLY A 194 3.69 4.66 11.46
CA GLY A 194 3.45 5.57 10.33
C GLY A 194 3.29 4.89 8.97
N SER A 195 3.62 3.60 8.88
CA SER A 195 3.47 2.81 7.67
C SER A 195 3.24 1.36 8.06
N VAL A 196 2.18 0.78 7.52
CA VAL A 196 1.93 -0.67 7.56
C VAL A 196 2.43 -1.21 6.24
N GLN A 197 3.66 -1.67 6.23
CA GLN A 197 4.29 -2.37 5.10
C GLN A 197 5.01 -3.59 5.62
#